data_c66853a27cf54e54f3922e522c9b7c2e
#
_entry.id   c66853a27cf54e54f3922e522c9b7c2e
#
_cell.length_a   1.000
_cell.length_b   1.000
_cell.length_c   1.000
_cell.angle_alpha   90.00
_cell.angle_beta   90.00
_cell.angle_gamma   90.00
#
_symmetry.space_group_name_H-M   'P 1'
#
loop_
_entity.id
_entity.type
_entity.pdbx_description
1 polymer ?
#
loop_
_entity_poly.entity_id
_entity_poly.type
_entity_poly.pdbx_seq_one_letter_code
_entity_poly.pdbx_strand_id
1 'polypeptide(L)'
;IPHDFDASVFVTRPATRWWVYEEHFVPTCKKLVAEGKIGAWAITGIGVPECLLAALDLDDKPAAVQCISNLLDSPGDLKYFPGPSRAREIIAKTKSIGAGVLGIRPVQGGALTDAIDRELPADHGVVTDYAKAARYRELAKELGTTPAALAHRYALAMEGVDTVVLGCKNTAELRECVAAEAEGPLASEIIARIDSSVSRD
;
A
#
# COMPACT_ATOMS: atom_id res chain seq x y z
N ILE A 1 15.80 -14.33 -9.73
CA ILE A 1 15.95 -12.96 -10.27
C ILE A 1 17.12 -13.00 -11.21
N PRO A 2 17.04 -12.46 -12.44
CA PRO A 2 18.22 -12.33 -13.27
C PRO A 2 19.27 -11.52 -12.49
N HIS A 3 20.48 -12.01 -12.38
CA HIS A 3 21.62 -11.30 -11.79
C HIS A 3 21.90 -9.94 -12.47
N ASP A 4 21.29 -9.71 -13.61
CA ASP A 4 21.44 -8.56 -14.50
C ASP A 4 20.33 -7.49 -14.29
N PHE A 5 19.52 -7.61 -13.24
CA PHE A 5 18.52 -6.57 -12.95
C PHE A 5 19.26 -5.32 -12.47
N ASP A 6 19.58 -4.45 -13.39
CA ASP A 6 20.20 -3.16 -13.11
C ASP A 6 19.18 -2.22 -12.50
N ALA A 7 19.04 -2.26 -11.18
CA ALA A 7 18.22 -1.32 -10.44
C ALA A 7 18.64 0.15 -10.68
N SER A 8 19.83 0.41 -11.23
CA SER A 8 20.30 1.76 -11.52
C SER A 8 19.52 2.44 -12.65
N VAL A 9 18.90 1.66 -13.55
CA VAL A 9 18.12 2.17 -14.68
C VAL A 9 16.78 2.76 -14.21
N PHE A 10 16.29 2.38 -13.02
CA PHE A 10 14.96 2.79 -12.53
C PHE A 10 15.02 3.75 -11.33
N VAL A 11 16.18 4.21 -10.91
CA VAL A 11 16.33 4.91 -9.64
C VAL A 11 16.55 6.40 -9.84
N THR A 12 15.47 7.14 -9.88
CA THR A 12 15.48 8.58 -9.53
C THR A 12 15.41 8.80 -8.01
N ARG A 13 15.19 7.74 -7.23
CA ARG A 13 15.14 7.75 -5.75
C ARG A 13 15.96 6.58 -5.19
N PRO A 14 16.61 6.75 -4.02
CA PRO A 14 17.38 5.67 -3.41
C PRO A 14 16.46 4.51 -3.00
N ALA A 15 16.56 3.40 -3.69
CA ALA A 15 15.95 2.14 -3.31
C ALA A 15 17.02 1.19 -2.77
N THR A 16 16.64 0.29 -1.88
CA THR A 16 17.54 -0.75 -1.39
C THR A 16 17.89 -1.67 -2.55
N ARG A 17 19.17 -1.76 -2.90
CA ARG A 17 19.65 -2.69 -3.93
C ARG A 17 19.50 -4.12 -3.42
N TRP A 18 19.27 -5.07 -4.34
CA TRP A 18 19.03 -6.47 -3.99
C TRP A 18 20.18 -7.07 -3.14
N TRP A 19 21.42 -6.90 -3.54
CA TRP A 19 22.57 -7.40 -2.79
C TRP A 19 22.68 -6.80 -1.38
N VAL A 20 22.29 -5.51 -1.20
CA VAL A 20 22.27 -4.88 0.14
C VAL A 20 21.19 -5.52 1.00
N TYR A 21 20.03 -5.85 0.41
CA TYR A 21 18.98 -6.54 1.11
C TYR A 21 19.42 -7.94 1.57
N GLU A 22 19.97 -8.72 0.66
CA GLU A 22 20.32 -10.13 0.88
C GLU A 22 21.57 -10.30 1.75
N GLU A 23 22.65 -9.54 1.47
CA GLU A 23 23.94 -9.72 2.12
C GLU A 23 24.14 -8.90 3.40
N HIS A 24 23.35 -7.82 3.59
CA HIS A 24 23.54 -6.91 4.73
C HIS A 24 22.27 -6.73 5.58
N PHE A 25 21.14 -6.40 4.97
CA PHE A 25 19.93 -6.10 5.72
C PHE A 25 19.40 -7.33 6.45
N VAL A 26 19.15 -8.42 5.74
CA VAL A 26 18.62 -9.66 6.33
C VAL A 26 19.53 -10.22 7.41
N PRO A 27 20.86 -10.42 7.18
CA PRO A 27 21.77 -10.88 8.22
C PRO A 27 21.83 -9.96 9.44
N THR A 28 21.76 -8.63 9.23
CA THR A 28 21.75 -7.68 10.35
C THR A 28 20.46 -7.80 11.16
N CYS A 29 19.31 -7.93 10.53
CA CYS A 29 18.02 -8.14 11.23
C CYS A 29 18.06 -9.44 12.06
N LYS A 30 18.55 -10.53 11.49
CA LYS A 30 18.72 -11.81 12.21
C LYS A 30 19.61 -11.66 13.44
N LYS A 31 20.74 -10.97 13.30
CA LYS A 31 21.64 -10.68 14.42
C LYS A 31 20.93 -9.90 15.53
N LEU A 32 20.19 -8.85 15.16
CA LEU A 32 19.47 -8.02 16.14
C LEU A 32 18.36 -8.81 16.85
N VAL A 33 17.67 -9.72 16.17
CA VAL A 33 16.70 -10.64 16.77
C VAL A 33 17.42 -11.60 17.73
N ALA A 34 18.52 -12.20 17.32
CA ALA A 34 19.30 -13.13 18.17
C ALA A 34 19.86 -12.45 19.42
N GLU A 35 20.20 -11.17 19.33
CA GLU A 35 20.67 -10.34 20.46
C GLU A 35 19.48 -9.82 21.34
N GLY A 36 18.24 -10.12 21.00
CA GLY A 36 17.06 -9.65 21.72
C GLY A 36 16.82 -8.12 21.62
N LYS A 37 17.46 -7.44 20.67
CA LYS A 37 17.31 -5.98 20.46
C LYS A 37 16.05 -5.62 19.71
N ILE A 38 15.56 -6.50 18.85
CA ILE A 38 14.25 -6.41 18.17
C ILE A 38 13.56 -7.76 18.28
N GLY A 39 12.22 -7.77 18.31
CA GLY A 39 11.44 -9.00 18.32
C GLY A 39 11.26 -9.62 16.94
N ALA A 40 11.19 -8.75 15.92
CA ALA A 40 10.98 -9.13 14.53
C ALA A 40 11.39 -7.97 13.61
N TRP A 41 11.34 -8.20 12.29
CA TRP A 41 11.59 -7.17 11.28
C TRP A 41 10.55 -7.24 10.16
N ALA A 42 10.38 -6.14 9.47
CA ALA A 42 9.42 -5.99 8.38
C ALA A 42 10.05 -5.24 7.20
N ILE A 43 9.40 -5.30 6.05
CA ILE A 43 9.80 -4.55 4.85
C ILE A 43 8.64 -3.69 4.32
N THR A 44 8.99 -2.68 3.54
CA THR A 44 8.03 -1.92 2.76
C THR A 44 7.85 -2.60 1.39
N GLY A 45 6.63 -3.01 1.10
CA GLY A 45 6.22 -3.62 -0.17
C GLY A 45 5.95 -2.61 -1.28
N ILE A 46 6.76 -1.55 -1.37
CA ILE A 46 6.78 -0.59 -2.49
C ILE A 46 8.10 -0.74 -3.21
N GLY A 47 8.05 -1.14 -4.47
CA GLY A 47 9.24 -1.38 -5.27
C GLY A 47 8.90 -2.20 -6.50
N VAL A 48 9.92 -2.68 -7.18
CA VAL A 48 9.77 -3.61 -8.31
C VAL A 48 9.10 -4.89 -7.83
N PRO A 49 7.89 -5.24 -8.32
CA PRO A 49 7.12 -6.35 -7.78
C PRO A 49 7.86 -7.69 -7.80
N GLU A 50 8.64 -7.95 -8.84
CA GLU A 50 9.44 -9.18 -8.97
C GLU A 50 10.47 -9.30 -7.84
N CYS A 51 11.12 -8.19 -7.46
CA CYS A 51 12.07 -8.17 -6.35
C CYS A 51 11.39 -8.39 -5.00
N LEU A 52 10.21 -7.79 -4.82
CA LEU A 52 9.41 -7.98 -3.59
C LEU A 52 8.95 -9.43 -3.44
N LEU A 53 8.41 -10.02 -4.50
CA LEU A 53 7.96 -11.41 -4.50
C LEU A 53 9.14 -12.37 -4.24
N ALA A 54 10.31 -12.11 -4.85
CA ALA A 54 11.51 -12.90 -4.61
C ALA A 54 12.04 -12.75 -3.17
N ALA A 55 11.95 -11.56 -2.57
CA ALA A 55 12.31 -11.38 -1.16
C ALA A 55 11.43 -12.21 -0.21
N LEU A 56 10.16 -12.43 -0.60
CA LEU A 56 9.22 -13.27 0.15
C LEU A 56 9.41 -14.78 -0.12
N ASP A 57 10.23 -15.16 -1.10
CA ASP A 57 10.61 -16.55 -1.36
C ASP A 57 11.90 -16.99 -0.65
N LEU A 58 12.67 -16.05 -0.10
CA LEU A 58 13.86 -16.39 0.69
C LEU A 58 13.50 -17.19 1.94
N ASP A 59 14.44 -17.96 2.46
CA ASP A 59 14.27 -18.72 3.72
C ASP A 59 14.06 -17.78 4.91
N ASP A 60 14.81 -16.70 4.97
CA ASP A 60 14.72 -15.67 6.00
C ASP A 60 13.64 -14.63 5.61
N LYS A 61 12.47 -14.80 6.15
CA LYS A 61 11.27 -14.01 5.79
C LYS A 61 10.98 -12.88 6.78
N PRO A 62 10.47 -11.74 6.32
CA PRO A 62 9.98 -10.71 7.22
C PRO A 62 8.75 -11.19 7.99
N ALA A 63 8.57 -10.70 9.22
CA ALA A 63 7.36 -10.96 10.00
C ALA A 63 6.14 -10.19 9.49
N ALA A 64 6.36 -9.08 8.79
CA ALA A 64 5.29 -8.30 8.18
C ALA A 64 5.79 -7.52 6.94
N VAL A 65 4.84 -7.13 6.10
CA VAL A 65 5.09 -6.29 4.93
C VAL A 65 4.10 -5.13 4.90
N GLN A 66 4.58 -3.91 4.68
CA GLN A 66 3.73 -2.78 4.36
C GLN A 66 3.31 -2.85 2.90
N CYS A 67 2.05 -3.16 2.63
CA CYS A 67 1.51 -3.33 1.27
C CYS A 67 0.60 -2.17 0.87
N ILE A 68 0.65 -1.77 -0.40
CA ILE A 68 -0.33 -0.84 -0.97
C ILE A 68 -1.73 -1.44 -0.78
N SER A 69 -2.62 -0.69 -0.11
CA SER A 69 -3.98 -1.12 0.20
C SER A 69 -4.96 0.00 -0.09
N ASN A 70 -5.28 0.17 -1.36
CA ASN A 70 -6.31 1.11 -1.82
C ASN A 70 -7.04 0.57 -3.05
N LEU A 71 -8.20 1.16 -3.34
CA LEU A 71 -9.06 0.68 -4.42
C LEU A 71 -8.47 0.83 -5.83
N LEU A 72 -7.42 1.65 -6.00
CA LEU A 72 -6.72 1.84 -7.28
C LEU A 72 -5.55 0.88 -7.47
N ASP A 73 -5.17 0.11 -6.44
CA ASP A 73 -3.95 -0.69 -6.39
C ASP A 73 -2.69 0.14 -6.75
N SER A 74 -2.74 1.45 -6.52
CA SER A 74 -1.74 2.42 -6.97
C SER A 74 -0.80 2.87 -5.84
N PRO A 75 0.51 2.87 -6.08
CA PRO A 75 1.49 3.53 -5.23
C PRO A 75 1.59 5.05 -5.48
N GLY A 76 0.92 5.58 -6.51
CA GLY A 76 0.94 6.99 -6.90
C GLY A 76 2.34 7.49 -7.24
N ASP A 77 2.75 8.57 -6.56
CA ASP A 77 4.05 9.20 -6.72
C ASP A 77 5.25 8.35 -6.25
N LEU A 78 4.97 7.25 -5.58
CA LEU A 78 6.00 6.29 -5.17
C LEU A 78 6.29 5.24 -6.25
N LYS A 79 5.61 5.31 -7.39
CA LYS A 79 5.84 4.42 -8.53
C LYS A 79 7.07 4.87 -9.31
N TYR A 80 8.15 4.13 -9.21
CA TYR A 80 9.42 4.38 -9.92
C TYR A 80 9.89 3.15 -10.72
N PHE A 81 8.94 2.30 -11.11
CA PHE A 81 9.18 1.09 -11.92
C PHE A 81 8.10 0.99 -13.01
N PRO A 82 8.39 0.33 -14.13
CA PRO A 82 7.40 0.12 -15.20
C PRO A 82 6.36 -0.94 -14.81
N GLY A 83 5.22 -0.93 -15.51
CA GLY A 83 4.17 -1.93 -15.34
C GLY A 83 3.30 -1.73 -14.09
N PRO A 84 2.41 -2.69 -13.78
CA PRO A 84 1.49 -2.63 -12.64
C PRO A 84 2.22 -2.84 -11.31
N SER A 85 1.64 -2.33 -10.22
CA SER A 85 2.20 -2.47 -8.87
C SER A 85 2.08 -3.90 -8.29
N ARG A 86 1.17 -4.72 -8.83
CA ARG A 86 0.85 -6.08 -8.35
C ARG A 86 0.53 -6.12 -6.84
N ALA A 87 -0.10 -5.07 -6.33
CA ALA A 87 -0.32 -4.88 -4.89
C ALA A 87 -1.04 -6.07 -4.25
N ARG A 88 -2.12 -6.55 -4.86
CA ARG A 88 -2.90 -7.69 -4.34
C ARG A 88 -2.12 -9.00 -4.36
N GLU A 89 -1.28 -9.20 -5.36
CA GLU A 89 -0.41 -10.39 -5.44
C GLU A 89 0.65 -10.37 -4.32
N ILE A 90 1.23 -9.21 -4.03
CA ILE A 90 2.19 -9.05 -2.92
C ILE A 90 1.47 -9.32 -1.59
N ILE A 91 0.24 -8.83 -1.40
CA ILE A 91 -0.58 -9.14 -0.22
C ILE A 91 -0.80 -10.65 -0.10
N ALA A 92 -1.29 -11.29 -1.16
CA ALA A 92 -1.55 -12.73 -1.17
C ALA A 92 -0.29 -13.55 -0.89
N LYS A 93 0.84 -13.18 -1.49
CA LYS A 93 2.14 -13.81 -1.24
C LYS A 93 2.57 -13.63 0.21
N THR A 94 2.43 -12.43 0.78
CA THR A 94 2.74 -12.15 2.18
C THR A 94 1.93 -13.04 3.12
N LYS A 95 0.64 -13.18 2.87
CA LYS A 95 -0.23 -14.08 3.67
C LYS A 95 0.16 -15.55 3.51
N SER A 96 0.52 -15.97 2.30
CA SER A 96 0.89 -17.38 2.05
C SER A 96 2.12 -17.86 2.82
N ILE A 97 3.00 -16.93 3.22
CA ILE A 97 4.18 -17.23 4.04
C ILE A 97 3.95 -17.04 5.54
N GLY A 98 2.72 -16.71 5.95
CA GLY A 98 2.37 -16.47 7.36
C GLY A 98 2.79 -15.10 7.90
N ALA A 99 3.21 -14.17 7.06
CA ALA A 99 3.57 -12.81 7.46
C ALA A 99 2.36 -11.89 7.59
N GLY A 100 2.46 -10.87 8.45
CA GLY A 100 1.44 -9.85 8.63
C GLY A 100 1.43 -8.83 7.48
N VAL A 101 0.26 -8.33 7.12
CA VAL A 101 0.06 -7.27 6.13
C VAL A 101 -0.36 -5.98 6.80
N LEU A 102 0.51 -4.97 6.71
CA LEU A 102 0.26 -3.60 7.15
C LEU A 102 -0.15 -2.80 5.91
N GLY A 103 -1.46 -2.58 5.72
CA GLY A 103 -1.97 -1.79 4.60
C GLY A 103 -1.51 -0.33 4.69
N ILE A 104 -0.98 0.20 3.60
CA ILE A 104 -0.54 1.59 3.51
C ILE A 104 -1.20 2.31 2.35
N ARG A 105 -1.20 3.65 2.41
CA ARG A 105 -1.78 4.54 1.39
C ARG A 105 -3.28 4.33 1.15
N PRO A 106 -4.11 4.14 2.20
CA PRO A 106 -5.55 3.90 2.02
C PRO A 106 -6.24 5.03 1.24
N VAL A 107 -5.88 6.30 1.47
CA VAL A 107 -6.40 7.46 0.72
C VAL A 107 -5.49 7.90 -0.43
N GLN A 108 -4.47 7.13 -0.77
CA GLN A 108 -3.57 7.34 -1.91
C GLN A 108 -3.02 8.78 -2.01
N GLY A 109 -2.44 9.29 -0.90
CA GLY A 109 -1.89 10.64 -0.85
C GLY A 109 -2.90 11.76 -1.11
N GLY A 110 -4.18 11.52 -0.87
CA GLY A 110 -5.29 12.43 -1.10
C GLY A 110 -6.07 12.19 -2.40
N ALA A 111 -5.66 11.26 -3.25
CA ALA A 111 -6.40 10.94 -4.48
C ALA A 111 -7.80 10.40 -4.22
N LEU A 112 -8.04 9.77 -3.08
CA LEU A 112 -9.31 9.17 -2.65
C LEU A 112 -10.02 10.02 -1.59
N THR A 113 -9.81 11.33 -1.60
CA THR A 113 -10.51 12.32 -0.76
C THR A 113 -11.34 13.27 -1.61
N ASP A 114 -12.03 14.22 -0.99
CA ASP A 114 -12.85 15.21 -1.69
C ASP A 114 -12.02 16.12 -2.58
N ALA A 115 -10.81 16.48 -2.14
CA ALA A 115 -9.89 17.32 -2.89
C ALA A 115 -8.44 17.01 -2.55
N ILE A 116 -7.54 17.25 -3.49
CA ILE A 116 -6.10 17.31 -3.22
C ILE A 116 -5.82 18.61 -2.49
N ASP A 117 -5.23 18.55 -1.31
CA ASP A 117 -5.04 19.65 -0.37
C ASP A 117 -3.75 20.46 -0.58
N ARG A 118 -3.08 20.24 -1.70
CA ARG A 118 -1.82 20.88 -2.06
C ARG A 118 -1.67 21.01 -3.57
N GLU A 119 -0.88 21.97 -4.01
CA GLU A 119 -0.51 22.10 -5.42
C GLU A 119 0.45 20.98 -5.83
N LEU A 120 0.14 20.31 -6.94
CA LEU A 120 0.93 19.24 -7.53
C LEU A 120 1.06 19.48 -9.04
N PRO A 121 2.18 19.07 -9.66
CA PRO A 121 2.30 19.04 -11.11
C PRO A 121 1.17 18.21 -11.75
N ALA A 122 0.74 18.61 -12.96
CA ALA A 122 -0.38 17.94 -13.64
C ALA A 122 -0.10 16.46 -13.97
N ASP A 123 1.16 16.09 -14.14
CA ASP A 123 1.64 14.73 -14.40
C ASP A 123 1.93 13.93 -13.12
N HIS A 124 1.70 14.51 -11.95
CA HIS A 124 1.93 13.83 -10.68
C HIS A 124 0.97 12.64 -10.50
N GLY A 125 1.50 11.49 -10.04
CA GLY A 125 0.74 10.25 -9.90
C GLY A 125 -0.54 10.39 -9.05
N VAL A 126 -0.53 11.21 -8.01
CA VAL A 126 -1.71 11.50 -7.18
C VAL A 126 -2.79 12.25 -7.97
N VAL A 127 -2.42 13.16 -8.87
CA VAL A 127 -3.37 13.91 -9.73
C VAL A 127 -4.03 12.97 -10.73
N THR A 128 -3.25 12.08 -11.34
CA THR A 128 -3.76 11.05 -12.23
C THR A 128 -4.74 10.11 -11.50
N ASP A 129 -4.38 9.65 -10.31
CA ASP A 129 -5.22 8.78 -9.48
C ASP A 129 -6.49 9.52 -9.01
N TYR A 130 -6.39 10.80 -8.68
CA TYR A 130 -7.55 11.61 -8.33
C TYR A 130 -8.57 11.69 -9.49
N ALA A 131 -8.08 11.88 -10.72
CA ALA A 131 -8.95 11.89 -11.90
C ALA A 131 -9.64 10.52 -12.11
N LYS A 132 -8.92 9.41 -11.98
CA LYS A 132 -9.48 8.04 -12.06
C LYS A 132 -10.57 7.77 -11.01
N ALA A 133 -10.48 8.39 -9.84
CA ALA A 133 -11.40 8.20 -8.72
C ALA A 133 -12.68 9.09 -8.78
N ALA A 134 -12.99 9.73 -9.90
CA ALA A 134 -14.16 10.64 -9.99
C ALA A 134 -15.48 9.92 -9.67
N ARG A 135 -15.75 8.75 -10.25
CA ARG A 135 -16.97 7.97 -9.99
C ARG A 135 -17.02 7.42 -8.56
N TYR A 136 -15.88 7.11 -7.99
CA TYR A 136 -15.77 6.71 -6.59
C TYR A 136 -16.23 7.82 -5.64
N ARG A 137 -15.87 9.08 -5.89
CA ARG A 137 -16.34 10.23 -5.09
C ARG A 137 -17.84 10.42 -5.19
N GLU A 138 -18.44 10.24 -6.37
CA GLU A 138 -19.90 10.26 -6.52
C GLU A 138 -20.56 9.12 -5.74
N LEU A 139 -19.99 7.91 -5.81
CA LEU A 139 -20.47 6.78 -5.01
C LEU A 139 -20.44 7.07 -3.50
N ALA A 140 -19.38 7.69 -3.00
CA ALA A 140 -19.29 8.06 -1.59
C ALA A 140 -20.43 9.03 -1.18
N LYS A 141 -20.74 10.02 -2.02
CA LYS A 141 -21.88 10.92 -1.81
C LYS A 141 -23.23 10.18 -1.80
N GLU A 142 -23.44 9.25 -2.73
CA GLU A 142 -24.66 8.42 -2.77
C GLU A 142 -24.82 7.59 -1.49
N LEU A 143 -23.70 7.12 -0.93
CA LEU A 143 -23.68 6.34 0.31
C LEU A 143 -23.76 7.21 1.59
N GLY A 144 -23.78 8.54 1.45
CA GLY A 144 -23.86 9.47 2.58
C GLY A 144 -22.58 9.50 3.45
N THR A 145 -21.43 9.18 2.87
CA THR A 145 -20.14 9.16 3.58
C THR A 145 -19.10 10.00 2.84
N THR A 146 -17.98 10.29 3.50
CA THR A 146 -16.84 10.94 2.83
C THR A 146 -16.05 9.93 2.01
N PRO A 147 -15.41 10.35 0.91
CA PRO A 147 -14.50 9.48 0.17
C PRO A 147 -13.36 8.96 1.05
N ALA A 148 -12.82 9.77 1.96
CA ALA A 148 -11.77 9.35 2.88
C ALA A 148 -12.22 8.21 3.80
N ALA A 149 -13.35 8.36 4.49
CA ALA A 149 -13.91 7.32 5.37
C ALA A 149 -14.18 6.01 4.60
N LEU A 150 -14.77 6.12 3.40
CA LEU A 150 -15.04 4.96 2.55
C LEU A 150 -13.75 4.28 2.10
N ALA A 151 -12.69 5.04 1.77
CA ALA A 151 -11.38 4.50 1.39
C ALA A 151 -10.70 3.75 2.54
N HIS A 152 -10.78 4.27 3.77
CA HIS A 152 -10.26 3.59 4.96
C HIS A 152 -10.97 2.26 5.20
N ARG A 153 -12.30 2.25 5.15
CA ARG A 153 -13.10 1.02 5.31
C ARG A 153 -12.82 0.01 4.20
N TYR A 154 -12.66 0.49 2.96
CA TYR A 154 -12.29 -0.38 1.84
C TYR A 154 -10.90 -1.01 2.05
N ALA A 155 -9.90 -0.22 2.46
CA ALA A 155 -8.56 -0.72 2.73
C ALA A 155 -8.55 -1.80 3.84
N LEU A 156 -9.35 -1.62 4.89
CA LEU A 156 -9.55 -2.62 5.96
C LEU A 156 -10.30 -3.87 5.46
N ALA A 157 -11.15 -3.74 4.44
CA ALA A 157 -11.91 -4.84 3.86
C ALA A 157 -11.14 -5.60 2.76
N MET A 158 -9.98 -5.12 2.31
CA MET A 158 -9.18 -5.83 1.31
C MET A 158 -8.70 -7.16 1.84
N GLU A 159 -8.92 -8.22 1.06
CA GLU A 159 -8.52 -9.57 1.43
C GLU A 159 -7.01 -9.64 1.77
N GLY A 160 -6.70 -10.21 2.93
CA GLY A 160 -5.34 -10.39 3.41
C GLY A 160 -4.72 -9.18 4.14
N VAL A 161 -5.41 -8.06 4.24
CA VAL A 161 -4.96 -6.91 5.04
C VAL A 161 -5.29 -7.15 6.51
N ASP A 162 -4.29 -7.09 7.39
CA ASP A 162 -4.49 -7.33 8.83
C ASP A 162 -4.73 -6.02 9.59
N THR A 163 -4.11 -4.92 9.16
CA THR A 163 -4.27 -3.58 9.73
C THR A 163 -3.88 -2.53 8.72
N VAL A 164 -4.26 -1.26 8.96
CA VAL A 164 -3.97 -0.14 8.07
C VAL A 164 -3.20 0.94 8.81
N VAL A 165 -2.08 1.36 8.25
CA VAL A 165 -1.26 2.47 8.75
C VAL A 165 -1.75 3.77 8.12
N LEU A 166 -2.12 4.71 8.97
CA LEU A 166 -2.70 5.99 8.59
C LEU A 166 -1.72 7.14 8.74
N GLY A 167 -1.81 8.14 7.85
CA GLY A 167 -1.22 9.45 8.02
C GLY A 167 -2.34 10.47 8.22
N CYS A 168 -2.38 11.12 9.37
CA CYS A 168 -3.36 12.16 9.69
C CYS A 168 -2.63 13.49 9.94
N LYS A 169 -3.11 14.58 9.35
CA LYS A 169 -2.52 15.93 9.51
C LYS A 169 -3.05 16.64 10.76
N ASN A 170 -4.22 16.24 11.23
CA ASN A 170 -4.90 16.89 12.34
C ASN A 170 -5.84 15.90 13.07
N THR A 171 -6.36 16.35 14.22
CA THR A 171 -7.23 15.54 15.08
C THR A 171 -8.59 15.22 14.41
N ALA A 172 -9.08 16.07 13.51
CA ALA A 172 -10.35 15.81 12.81
C ALA A 172 -10.23 14.61 11.87
N GLU A 173 -9.15 14.55 11.08
CA GLU A 173 -8.85 13.39 10.23
C GLU A 173 -8.67 12.10 11.05
N LEU A 174 -7.97 12.17 12.18
CA LEU A 174 -7.83 11.00 13.06
C LEU A 174 -9.19 10.52 13.59
N ARG A 175 -10.06 11.44 14.01
CA ARG A 175 -11.42 11.09 14.47
C ARG A 175 -12.24 10.45 13.36
N GLU A 176 -12.14 10.96 12.13
CA GLU A 176 -12.81 10.36 10.96
C GLU A 176 -12.34 8.92 10.71
N CYS A 177 -11.02 8.67 10.77
CA CYS A 177 -10.47 7.33 10.61
C CYS A 177 -10.98 6.37 11.71
N VAL A 178 -11.00 6.81 12.98
CA VAL A 178 -11.53 6.01 14.09
C VAL A 178 -13.02 5.74 13.93
N ALA A 179 -13.79 6.74 13.50
CA ALA A 179 -15.22 6.58 13.25
C ALA A 179 -15.48 5.60 12.10
N ALA A 180 -14.70 5.71 11.01
CA ALA A 180 -14.81 4.81 9.86
C ALA A 180 -14.51 3.35 10.24
N GLU A 181 -13.51 3.10 11.08
CA GLU A 181 -13.22 1.76 11.60
C GLU A 181 -14.36 1.24 12.48
N ALA A 182 -14.89 2.07 13.37
CA ALA A 182 -15.98 1.71 14.30
C ALA A 182 -17.30 1.38 13.58
N GLU A 183 -17.52 1.82 12.35
CA GLU A 183 -18.67 1.41 11.53
C GLU A 183 -18.61 -0.07 11.10
N GLY A 184 -17.46 -0.71 11.27
CA GLY A 184 -17.26 -2.13 10.95
C GLY A 184 -17.10 -2.41 9.45
N PRO A 185 -17.11 -3.71 9.08
CA PRO A 185 -16.83 -4.14 7.71
C PRO A 185 -17.87 -3.64 6.71
N LEU A 186 -17.42 -3.36 5.49
CA LEU A 186 -18.30 -3.05 4.36
C LEU A 186 -19.07 -4.29 3.91
N ALA A 187 -20.34 -4.11 3.56
CA ALA A 187 -21.12 -5.16 2.89
C ALA A 187 -20.52 -5.49 1.52
N SER A 188 -20.61 -6.74 1.10
CA SER A 188 -20.03 -7.23 -0.17
C SER A 188 -20.55 -6.46 -1.38
N GLU A 189 -21.82 -6.07 -1.38
CA GLU A 189 -22.42 -5.27 -2.46
C GLU A 189 -21.78 -3.87 -2.55
N ILE A 190 -21.41 -3.28 -1.41
CA ILE A 190 -20.72 -1.97 -1.39
C ILE A 190 -19.30 -2.12 -1.91
N ILE A 191 -18.59 -3.18 -1.52
CA ILE A 191 -17.25 -3.49 -2.06
C ILE A 191 -17.31 -3.64 -3.58
N ALA A 192 -18.27 -4.40 -4.11
CA ALA A 192 -18.46 -4.60 -5.54
C ALA A 192 -18.76 -3.27 -6.28
N ARG A 193 -19.56 -2.36 -5.69
CA ARG A 193 -19.83 -1.03 -6.25
C ARG A 193 -18.55 -0.18 -6.27
N ILE A 194 -17.75 -0.21 -5.20
CA ILE A 194 -16.46 0.48 -5.13
C ILE A 194 -15.53 -0.05 -6.22
N ASP A 195 -15.39 -1.37 -6.34
CA ASP A 195 -14.56 -2.01 -7.35
C ASP A 195 -14.95 -1.62 -8.77
N SER A 196 -16.26 -1.48 -9.03
CA SER A 196 -16.79 -1.09 -10.34
C SER A 196 -16.66 0.43 -10.62
N SER A 197 -16.34 1.22 -9.61
CA SER A 197 -16.24 2.69 -9.74
C SER A 197 -14.90 3.18 -10.26
N VAL A 198 -13.89 2.30 -10.34
CA VAL A 198 -12.54 2.62 -10.81
C VAL A 198 -12.04 1.57 -11.81
N SER A 199 -11.13 1.99 -12.69
CA SER A 199 -10.35 1.07 -13.50
C SER A 199 -8.97 0.86 -12.85
N ARG A 200 -8.56 -0.41 -12.72
CA ARG A 200 -7.21 -0.79 -12.30
C ARG A 200 -6.41 -1.14 -13.54
N ASP A 201 -5.23 -0.56 -13.68
CA ASP A 201 -4.31 -0.84 -14.79
C ASP A 201 -3.51 -2.12 -14.52
#